data_75529a3962c3e80035cfe5092af35b46
#
_entry.id   75529a3962c3e80035cfe5092af35b46
#
_cell.length_a   1.000
_cell.length_b   1.000
_cell.length_c   1.000
_cell.angle_alpha   90.00
_cell.angle_beta   90.00
_cell.angle_gamma   90.00
#
_symmetry.space_group_name_H-M   'P 1'
#
loop_
_entity.id
_entity.type
_entity.pdbx_description
1 polymer ?
#
loop_
_entity_poly.entity_id
_entity_poly.type
_entity_poly.pdbx_seq_one_letter_code
_entity_poly.pdbx_strand_id
1 'polypeptide(L)'
;MCYKKILIPLLLSSPLWASSLPSDIKVTVFTTQNYPIQNPELATQIYLLDEVENLEEEATKFLSEDLNTAEQQAQKWLASTEGKRFEQKLRQSYIGITEGWKLGIMKVPAVLFQPSSEESAVIYGETNLSKAIKMYQDAKE
;
A
#
# COMPACT_ATOMS: atom_id res chain seq x y z
N MET A 1 18.03 54.17 -40.59
CA MET A 1 18.23 53.52 -39.29
C MET A 1 17.12 52.47 -39.12
N CYS A 2 17.42 51.22 -39.31
CA CYS A 2 16.44 50.13 -39.13
C CYS A 2 16.51 49.61 -37.67
N TYR A 3 15.51 49.90 -36.89
CA TYR A 3 15.36 49.29 -35.58
C TYR A 3 14.76 47.93 -35.73
N LYS A 4 15.57 46.90 -35.53
CA LYS A 4 15.17 45.51 -35.51
C LYS A 4 14.49 45.21 -34.16
N LYS A 5 13.15 45.18 -34.12
CA LYS A 5 12.39 44.76 -32.94
C LYS A 5 12.61 43.27 -32.72
N ILE A 6 13.39 42.95 -31.68
CA ILE A 6 13.55 41.58 -31.21
C ILE A 6 12.33 41.29 -30.31
N LEU A 7 11.39 40.48 -30.82
CA LEU A 7 10.32 39.88 -30.02
C LEU A 7 10.93 38.74 -29.24
N ILE A 8 11.09 38.93 -27.92
CA ILE A 8 11.44 37.85 -26.98
C ILE A 8 10.15 37.11 -26.67
N PRO A 9 10.03 35.80 -27.02
CA PRO A 9 8.87 35.03 -26.60
C PRO A 9 8.96 34.81 -25.08
N LEU A 10 8.01 35.36 -24.36
CA LEU A 10 7.82 35.14 -22.93
C LEU A 10 7.38 33.69 -22.75
N LEU A 11 8.31 32.79 -22.43
CA LEU A 11 8.05 31.43 -22.02
C LEU A 11 7.32 31.52 -20.67
N LEU A 12 5.99 31.41 -20.69
CA LEU A 12 5.16 31.14 -19.54
C LEU A 12 5.48 29.71 -19.08
N SER A 13 6.49 29.58 -18.22
CA SER A 13 6.69 28.39 -17.43
C SER A 13 5.57 28.32 -16.39
N SER A 14 4.51 27.59 -16.71
CA SER A 14 3.51 27.20 -15.72
C SER A 14 4.21 26.40 -14.62
N PRO A 15 4.15 26.82 -13.35
CA PRO A 15 4.65 25.97 -12.30
C PRO A 15 3.76 24.73 -12.27
N LEU A 16 4.33 23.53 -12.50
CA LEU A 16 3.74 22.27 -12.11
C LEU A 16 3.68 22.30 -10.58
N TRP A 17 2.55 22.69 -10.06
CA TRP A 17 2.22 22.49 -8.65
C TRP A 17 2.04 20.99 -8.47
N ALA A 18 3.12 20.30 -8.14
CA ALA A 18 3.04 18.99 -7.56
C ALA A 18 2.34 19.17 -6.21
N SER A 19 1.05 18.87 -6.17
CA SER A 19 0.27 18.88 -4.93
C SER A 19 0.78 17.74 -4.05
N SER A 20 1.88 17.98 -3.33
CA SER A 20 2.35 17.06 -2.30
C SER A 20 1.41 17.16 -1.11
N LEU A 21 1.01 16.01 -0.57
CA LEU A 21 0.31 15.96 0.70
C LEU A 21 1.17 16.61 1.80
N PRO A 22 0.56 17.31 2.76
CA PRO A 22 1.26 17.70 3.98
C PRO A 22 1.92 16.50 4.64
N SER A 23 3.13 16.69 5.17
CA SER A 23 3.96 15.61 5.76
C SER A 23 3.36 15.00 7.04
N ASP A 24 2.34 15.61 7.61
CA ASP A 24 1.61 15.16 8.79
C ASP A 24 0.45 14.21 8.48
N ILE A 25 0.17 13.95 7.19
CA ILE A 25 -0.89 13.03 6.76
C ILE A 25 -0.29 11.65 6.51
N LYS A 26 -0.67 10.69 7.36
CA LYS A 26 -0.34 9.28 7.13
C LYS A 26 -1.29 8.68 6.09
N VAL A 27 -0.73 8.08 5.03
CA VAL A 27 -1.48 7.39 3.98
C VAL A 27 -1.29 5.88 4.14
N THR A 28 -2.34 5.18 4.52
CA THR A 28 -2.34 3.73 4.67
C THR A 28 -3.23 3.09 3.61
N VAL A 29 -2.71 2.09 2.91
CA VAL A 29 -3.44 1.36 1.87
C VAL A 29 -3.72 -0.06 2.32
N PHE A 30 -4.97 -0.48 2.15
CA PHE A 30 -5.41 -1.87 2.33
C PHE A 30 -5.84 -2.41 0.97
N THR A 31 -5.21 -3.47 0.51
CA THR A 31 -5.43 -4.02 -0.82
C THR A 31 -5.21 -5.54 -0.83
N THR A 32 -5.35 -6.14 -2.01
CA THR A 32 -5.01 -7.55 -2.30
C THR A 32 -4.16 -7.61 -3.55
N GLN A 33 -3.61 -8.77 -3.87
CA GLN A 33 -2.84 -8.99 -5.11
C GLN A 33 -3.67 -8.72 -6.38
N ASN A 34 -5.00 -8.86 -6.30
CA ASN A 34 -5.91 -8.58 -7.41
C ASN A 34 -6.06 -7.09 -7.71
N TYR A 35 -5.66 -6.22 -6.78
CA TYR A 35 -5.73 -4.76 -6.93
C TYR A 35 -4.35 -4.14 -6.71
N PRO A 36 -3.43 -4.28 -7.68
CA PRO A 36 -2.08 -3.73 -7.57
C PRO A 36 -2.11 -2.20 -7.49
N ILE A 37 -1.34 -1.65 -6.56
CA ILE A 37 -1.29 -0.22 -6.30
C ILE A 37 -0.32 0.46 -7.25
N GLN A 38 -0.75 1.56 -7.87
CA GLN A 38 0.07 2.45 -8.68
C GLN A 38 0.62 3.59 -7.81
N ASN A 39 1.87 3.96 -8.04
CA ASN A 39 2.63 4.95 -7.26
C ASN A 39 2.72 4.60 -5.76
N PRO A 40 3.15 3.36 -5.42
CA PRO A 40 3.16 2.88 -4.04
C PRO A 40 4.07 3.70 -3.11
N GLU A 41 5.03 4.42 -3.67
CA GLU A 41 5.93 5.33 -2.94
C GLU A 41 5.20 6.50 -2.25
N LEU A 42 3.97 6.78 -2.65
CA LEU A 42 3.12 7.81 -2.04
C LEU A 42 2.41 7.33 -0.77
N ALA A 43 2.42 6.04 -0.49
CA ALA A 43 1.87 5.48 0.74
C ALA A 43 2.90 5.48 1.87
N THR A 44 2.44 5.75 3.09
CA THR A 44 3.23 5.52 4.30
C THR A 44 3.31 4.03 4.63
N GLN A 45 2.24 3.30 4.37
CA GLN A 45 2.11 1.86 4.62
C GLN A 45 1.13 1.22 3.64
N ILE A 46 1.48 0.02 3.16
CA ILE A 46 0.59 -0.82 2.33
C ILE A 46 0.45 -2.19 3.01
N TYR A 47 -0.78 -2.64 3.17
CA TYR A 47 -1.13 -3.96 3.67
C TYR A 47 -1.81 -4.78 2.57
N LEU A 48 -1.27 -5.98 2.31
CA LEU A 48 -1.88 -7.00 1.44
C LEU A 48 -2.69 -7.95 2.34
N LEU A 49 -4.01 -7.93 2.22
CA LEU A 49 -4.89 -8.66 3.13
C LEU A 49 -5.08 -10.14 2.75
N ASP A 50 -4.76 -10.51 1.51
CA ASP A 50 -4.77 -11.89 1.00
C ASP A 50 -3.42 -12.62 1.15
N GLU A 51 -2.42 -11.98 1.73
CA GLU A 51 -1.09 -12.58 1.86
C GLU A 51 -1.07 -13.76 2.84
N VAL A 52 -1.96 -13.77 3.85
CA VAL A 52 -2.09 -14.89 4.79
C VAL A 52 -2.47 -16.17 4.04
N GLU A 53 -3.50 -16.12 3.20
CA GLU A 53 -3.97 -17.28 2.42
C GLU A 53 -2.87 -17.80 1.48
N ASN A 54 -2.17 -16.89 0.81
CA ASN A 54 -1.07 -17.25 -0.10
C ASN A 54 0.09 -17.91 0.66
N LEU A 55 0.44 -17.41 1.84
CA LEU A 55 1.49 -17.98 2.68
C LEU A 55 1.10 -19.35 3.23
N GLU A 56 -0.15 -19.55 3.63
CA GLU A 56 -0.65 -20.86 4.07
C GLU A 56 -0.65 -21.89 2.94
N GLU A 57 -1.06 -21.51 1.73
CA GLU A 57 -0.95 -22.36 0.55
C GLU A 57 0.51 -22.72 0.23
N GLU A 58 1.42 -21.76 0.33
CA GLU A 58 2.84 -22.00 0.09
C GLU A 58 3.40 -23.00 1.11
N ALA A 59 3.07 -22.84 2.38
CA ALA A 59 3.52 -23.74 3.45
C ALA A 59 3.03 -25.18 3.23
N THR A 60 1.78 -25.37 2.79
CA THR A 60 1.21 -26.71 2.58
C THR A 60 1.85 -27.46 1.42
N LYS A 61 2.38 -26.76 0.41
CA LYS A 61 3.05 -27.39 -0.74
C LYS A 61 4.33 -28.16 -0.38
N PHE A 62 4.93 -27.85 0.76
CA PHE A 62 6.17 -28.49 1.24
C PHE A 62 5.91 -29.68 2.17
N LEU A 63 4.66 -29.92 2.57
CA LEU A 63 4.34 -30.98 3.51
C LEU A 63 3.97 -32.28 2.80
N SER A 64 4.45 -33.40 3.35
CA SER A 64 4.08 -34.75 2.90
C SER A 64 2.63 -35.08 3.26
N GLU A 65 2.00 -35.98 2.51
CA GLU A 65 0.69 -36.54 2.85
C GLU A 65 0.72 -37.44 4.09
N ASP A 66 1.89 -38.04 4.41
CA ASP A 66 2.09 -38.83 5.62
C ASP A 66 2.31 -37.91 6.84
N LEU A 67 1.41 -38.00 7.84
CA LEU A 67 1.38 -37.09 9.00
C LEU A 67 2.69 -37.09 9.80
N ASN A 68 3.32 -38.26 10.02
CA ASN A 68 4.56 -38.33 10.80
C ASN A 68 5.72 -37.66 10.06
N THR A 69 5.78 -37.85 8.75
CA THR A 69 6.79 -37.24 7.88
C THR A 69 6.52 -35.73 7.77
N ALA A 70 5.27 -35.33 7.62
CA ALA A 70 4.86 -33.92 7.56
C ALA A 70 5.24 -33.14 8.84
N GLU A 71 5.03 -33.73 10.03
CA GLU A 71 5.41 -33.11 11.30
C GLU A 71 6.92 -32.85 11.39
N GLN A 72 7.73 -33.87 11.05
CA GLN A 72 9.19 -33.72 11.06
C GLN A 72 9.68 -32.67 10.04
N GLN A 73 9.08 -32.66 8.84
CA GLN A 73 9.38 -31.66 7.80
C GLN A 73 9.03 -30.27 8.27
N ALA A 74 7.85 -30.07 8.86
CA ALA A 74 7.39 -28.80 9.38
C ALA A 74 8.32 -28.27 10.48
N GLN A 75 8.68 -29.09 11.47
CA GLN A 75 9.60 -28.73 12.55
C GLN A 75 10.96 -28.31 12.02
N LYS A 76 11.53 -29.09 11.09
CA LYS A 76 12.83 -28.80 10.48
C LYS A 76 12.79 -27.52 9.65
N TRP A 77 11.71 -27.31 8.89
CA TRP A 77 11.54 -26.11 8.08
C TRP A 77 11.35 -24.85 8.91
N LEU A 78 10.52 -24.89 9.96
CA LEU A 78 10.31 -23.75 10.87
C LEU A 78 11.60 -23.35 11.61
N ALA A 79 12.50 -24.30 11.86
CA ALA A 79 13.81 -24.01 12.45
C ALA A 79 14.81 -23.40 11.44
N SER A 80 14.52 -23.49 10.14
CA SER A 80 15.37 -22.95 9.07
C SER A 80 15.26 -21.42 8.95
N THR A 81 16.17 -20.82 8.17
CA THR A 81 16.13 -19.39 7.84
C THR A 81 14.87 -19.03 7.05
N GLU A 82 14.45 -19.89 6.12
CA GLU A 82 13.23 -19.74 5.32
C GLU A 82 12.00 -19.78 6.20
N GLY A 83 11.91 -20.73 7.13
CA GLY A 83 10.81 -20.85 8.08
C GLY A 83 10.67 -19.62 8.97
N LYS A 84 11.78 -19.07 9.45
CA LYS A 84 11.77 -17.81 10.24
C LYS A 84 11.31 -16.62 9.43
N ARG A 85 11.69 -16.51 8.16
CA ARG A 85 11.21 -15.47 7.25
C ARG A 85 9.72 -15.61 6.98
N PHE A 86 9.24 -16.82 6.78
CA PHE A 86 7.82 -17.12 6.61
C PHE A 86 7.03 -16.71 7.85
N GLU A 87 7.46 -17.09 9.04
CA GLU A 87 6.81 -16.70 10.30
C GLU A 87 6.75 -15.18 10.45
N GLN A 88 7.80 -14.46 10.09
CA GLN A 88 7.81 -13.00 10.12
C GLN A 88 6.82 -12.39 9.14
N LYS A 89 6.77 -12.89 7.89
CA LYS A 89 5.79 -12.45 6.89
C LYS A 89 4.36 -12.71 7.34
N LEU A 90 4.08 -13.92 7.84
CA LEU A 90 2.77 -14.29 8.34
C LEU A 90 2.31 -13.36 9.46
N ARG A 91 3.20 -13.04 10.41
CA ARG A 91 2.92 -12.10 11.50
C ARG A 91 2.59 -10.69 10.97
N GLN A 92 3.34 -10.20 9.98
CA GLN A 92 3.08 -8.90 9.36
C GLN A 92 1.75 -8.86 8.61
N SER A 93 1.39 -9.95 7.92
CA SER A 93 0.11 -10.05 7.21
C SER A 93 -1.08 -10.01 8.16
N TYR A 94 -1.00 -10.70 9.31
CA TYR A 94 -2.03 -10.59 10.36
C TYR A 94 -2.15 -9.20 10.98
N ILE A 95 -1.05 -8.45 11.10
CA ILE A 95 -1.09 -7.05 11.53
C ILE A 95 -1.93 -6.22 10.56
N GLY A 96 -1.76 -6.40 9.25
CA GLY A 96 -2.56 -5.71 8.23
C GLY A 96 -4.07 -5.95 8.37
N ILE A 97 -4.46 -7.21 8.57
CA ILE A 97 -5.87 -7.58 8.80
C ILE A 97 -6.41 -6.93 10.07
N THR A 98 -5.64 -7.01 11.17
CA THR A 98 -6.04 -6.45 12.47
C THR A 98 -6.18 -4.93 12.42
N GLU A 99 -5.24 -4.24 11.77
CA GLU A 99 -5.30 -2.79 11.59
C GLU A 99 -6.50 -2.37 10.71
N GLY A 100 -6.77 -3.10 9.63
CA GLY A 100 -7.95 -2.87 8.80
C GLY A 100 -9.25 -2.96 9.62
N TRP A 101 -9.38 -3.96 10.47
CA TRP A 101 -10.53 -4.13 11.34
C TRP A 101 -10.67 -3.00 12.37
N LYS A 102 -9.58 -2.65 13.05
CA LYS A 102 -9.55 -1.54 14.02
C LYS A 102 -9.97 -0.21 13.41
N LEU A 103 -9.58 0.02 12.16
CA LEU A 103 -9.84 1.26 11.42
C LEU A 103 -11.17 1.24 10.66
N GLY A 104 -11.96 0.16 10.79
CA GLY A 104 -13.27 0.04 10.17
C GLY A 104 -13.24 -0.08 8.65
N ILE A 105 -12.16 -0.62 8.08
CA ILE A 105 -12.05 -0.84 6.64
C ILE A 105 -12.97 -1.99 6.23
N MET A 106 -13.97 -1.69 5.41
CA MET A 106 -15.04 -2.63 5.03
C MET A 106 -14.84 -3.24 3.64
N LYS A 107 -14.01 -2.63 2.79
CA LYS A 107 -13.79 -3.03 1.39
C LYS A 107 -12.36 -2.75 0.99
N VAL A 108 -11.87 -3.47 -0.02
CA VAL A 108 -10.58 -3.24 -0.66
C VAL A 108 -10.76 -3.06 -2.18
N PRO A 109 -9.91 -2.30 -2.85
CA PRO A 109 -8.85 -1.47 -2.29
C PRO A 109 -9.39 -0.28 -1.50
N ALA A 110 -8.67 0.11 -0.44
CA ALA A 110 -8.99 1.25 0.41
C ALA A 110 -7.74 2.08 0.66
N VAL A 111 -7.85 3.40 0.48
CA VAL A 111 -6.82 4.37 0.81
C VAL A 111 -7.29 5.21 1.98
N LEU A 112 -6.65 5.05 3.13
CA LEU A 112 -6.96 5.75 4.36
C LEU A 112 -6.00 6.92 4.55
N PHE A 113 -6.56 8.11 4.71
CA PHE A 113 -5.86 9.35 5.03
C PHE A 113 -6.07 9.69 6.50
N GLN A 114 -5.00 9.80 7.25
CA GLN A 114 -5.01 10.09 8.69
C GLN A 114 -4.19 11.34 8.97
N PRO A 115 -4.82 12.54 8.92
CA PRO A 115 -4.18 13.77 9.35
C PRO A 115 -4.05 13.80 10.88
N SER A 116 -3.04 14.51 11.39
CA SER A 116 -2.76 14.58 12.83
C SER A 116 -3.85 15.32 13.63
N SER A 117 -4.57 16.24 13.01
CA SER A 117 -5.49 17.19 13.67
C SER A 117 -6.94 17.14 13.19
N GLU A 118 -7.27 16.26 12.25
CA GLU A 118 -8.59 16.17 11.65
C GLU A 118 -9.09 14.72 11.61
N GLU A 119 -10.36 14.54 11.26
CA GLU A 119 -10.92 13.20 11.06
C GLU A 119 -10.28 12.49 9.88
N SER A 120 -10.11 11.17 10.03
CA SER A 120 -9.62 10.30 8.99
C SER A 120 -10.65 10.19 7.85
N ALA A 121 -10.17 10.05 6.63
CA ALA A 121 -10.99 9.83 5.44
C ALA A 121 -10.55 8.57 4.70
N VAL A 122 -11.49 7.84 4.11
CA VAL A 122 -11.23 6.63 3.33
C VAL A 122 -11.75 6.80 1.92
N ILE A 123 -10.92 6.47 0.93
CA ILE A 123 -11.31 6.35 -0.47
C ILE A 123 -11.30 4.88 -0.85
N TYR A 124 -12.45 4.37 -1.28
CA TYR A 124 -12.60 2.99 -1.71
C TYR A 124 -12.56 2.87 -3.25
N GLY A 125 -11.98 1.78 -3.74
CA GLY A 125 -12.01 1.42 -5.15
C GLY A 125 -10.96 2.10 -6.03
N GLU A 126 -10.09 2.95 -5.47
CA GLU A 126 -9.02 3.61 -6.23
C GLU A 126 -7.66 2.95 -5.93
N THR A 127 -6.98 2.51 -6.99
CA THR A 127 -5.65 1.89 -6.91
C THR A 127 -4.50 2.83 -7.28
N ASN A 128 -4.80 3.96 -7.91
CA ASN A 128 -3.81 4.98 -8.24
C ASN A 128 -3.72 6.00 -7.11
N LEU A 129 -2.62 5.98 -6.36
CA LEU A 129 -2.47 6.85 -5.18
C LEU A 129 -2.41 8.33 -5.52
N SER A 130 -1.84 8.71 -6.65
CA SER A 130 -1.86 10.13 -7.09
C SER A 130 -3.29 10.63 -7.28
N LYS A 131 -4.15 9.78 -7.84
CA LYS A 131 -5.57 10.10 -8.03
C LYS A 131 -6.33 10.10 -6.71
N ALA A 132 -6.08 9.13 -5.82
CA ALA A 132 -6.68 9.09 -4.49
C ALA A 132 -6.31 10.35 -3.67
N ILE A 133 -5.05 10.78 -3.71
CA ILE A 133 -4.59 12.00 -3.07
C ILE A 133 -5.33 13.23 -3.61
N LYS A 134 -5.47 13.33 -4.93
CA LYS A 134 -6.23 14.44 -5.53
C LYS A 134 -7.70 14.43 -5.07
N MET A 135 -8.35 13.27 -5.07
CA MET A 135 -9.74 13.14 -4.59
C MET A 135 -9.87 13.57 -3.12
N TYR A 136 -8.90 13.21 -2.28
CA TYR A 136 -8.86 13.63 -0.88
C TYR A 136 -8.72 15.15 -0.73
N GLN A 137 -7.84 15.78 -1.52
CA GLN A 137 -7.62 17.22 -1.51
C GLN A 137 -8.85 17.99 -2.01
N ASP A 138 -9.44 17.55 -3.13
CA ASP A 138 -10.64 18.17 -3.71
C ASP A 138 -11.85 18.10 -2.75
N ALA A 139 -11.93 17.09 -1.89
CA ALA A 139 -13.00 16.95 -0.89
C ALA A 139 -12.81 17.87 0.34
N LYS A 140 -11.64 18.50 0.50
CA LYS A 140 -11.30 19.41 1.60
C LYS A 140 -11.48 20.89 1.24
N GLU A 141 -11.63 21.22 -0.05
CA GLU A 141 -11.91 22.56 -0.54
C GLU A 141 -13.40 22.91 -0.41
#